data_64bb6d9240871303750c14f31bf7a71a
#
_entry.id   64bb6d9240871303750c14f31bf7a71a
#
_cell.length_a   1.000
_cell.length_b   1.000
_cell.length_c   1.000
_cell.angle_alpha   90.00
_cell.angle_beta   90.00
_cell.angle_gamma   90.00
#
_symmetry.space_group_name_H-M   'P 1'
#
loop_
_entity.id
_entity.type
_entity.pdbx_description
1 polymer ?
#
loop_
_entity_poly.entity_id
_entity_poly.type
_entity_poly.pdbx_seq_one_letter_code
_entity_poly.pdbx_strand_id
1 'polypeptide(L)'
;EILRAVQIALKKGAFGVKLLGGHYPLEPESVDTLFSVCSENGTFLAVHAGSTKQGSNIRGMEEIIKIANGRSFHLAHINAYCRGAVLSVEEEIRKAEQLLEEHPEILCESYLSPINGCSGKCIDGVPESGVTRNCLIAKGYAPTIDGLRAAIEEGAAHVHERADGVVVLT
;
A
#
# COMPACT_ATOMS: atom_id res chain seq x y z
N GLU A 1 0.47 -0.51 -22.73
CA GLU A 1 0.95 -1.81 -22.19
C GLU A 1 0.01 -2.36 -21.12
N ILE A 2 -0.42 -1.57 -20.12
CA ILE A 2 -1.33 -1.99 -19.03
C ILE A 2 -2.62 -2.62 -19.59
N LEU A 3 -3.32 -1.92 -20.50
CA LEU A 3 -4.53 -2.42 -21.14
C LEU A 3 -4.35 -3.81 -21.75
N ARG A 4 -3.27 -4.01 -22.50
CA ARG A 4 -2.96 -5.30 -23.12
C ARG A 4 -2.71 -6.40 -22.09
N ALA A 5 -1.96 -6.09 -21.03
CA ALA A 5 -1.67 -7.04 -19.95
C ALA A 5 -2.95 -7.48 -19.24
N VAL A 6 -3.82 -6.53 -18.90
CA VAL A 6 -5.12 -6.82 -18.25
C VAL A 6 -5.98 -7.69 -19.18
N GLN A 7 -6.13 -7.32 -20.45
CA GLN A 7 -6.92 -8.11 -21.40
C GLN A 7 -6.41 -9.55 -21.58
N ILE A 8 -5.07 -9.74 -21.61
CA ILE A 8 -4.47 -11.09 -21.67
C ILE A 8 -4.79 -11.87 -20.41
N ALA A 9 -4.66 -11.25 -19.21
CA ALA A 9 -4.95 -11.90 -17.95
C ALA A 9 -6.42 -12.33 -17.85
N LEU A 10 -7.36 -11.45 -18.23
CA LEU A 10 -8.80 -11.73 -18.23
C LEU A 10 -9.15 -12.88 -19.19
N LYS A 11 -8.58 -12.88 -20.40
CA LYS A 11 -8.74 -13.99 -21.37
C LYS A 11 -8.22 -15.32 -20.85
N LYS A 12 -7.26 -15.30 -19.94
CA LYS A 12 -6.71 -16.49 -19.26
C LYS A 12 -7.46 -16.88 -17.98
N GLY A 13 -8.58 -16.22 -17.67
CA GLY A 13 -9.43 -16.53 -16.54
C GLY A 13 -9.07 -15.80 -15.25
N ALA A 14 -8.30 -14.71 -15.29
CA ALA A 14 -8.11 -13.86 -14.14
C ALA A 14 -9.45 -13.22 -13.75
N PHE A 15 -9.77 -13.24 -12.46
CA PHE A 15 -10.99 -12.66 -11.91
C PHE A 15 -10.93 -11.13 -11.82
N GLY A 16 -9.74 -10.60 -11.60
CA GLY A 16 -9.51 -9.17 -11.40
C GLY A 16 -8.05 -8.79 -11.48
N VAL A 17 -7.78 -7.57 -11.11
CA VAL A 17 -6.45 -6.96 -11.09
C VAL A 17 -6.10 -6.50 -9.69
N LYS A 18 -4.84 -6.63 -9.29
CA LYS A 18 -4.30 -6.06 -8.05
C LYS A 18 -3.26 -4.99 -8.38
N LEU A 19 -3.51 -3.78 -7.91
CA LEU A 19 -2.50 -2.72 -7.82
C LEU A 19 -1.72 -2.84 -6.50
N LEU A 20 -0.40 -2.91 -6.57
CA LEU A 20 0.51 -3.06 -5.43
C LEU A 20 1.31 -1.77 -5.20
N GLY A 21 0.62 -0.64 -4.98
CA GLY A 21 1.23 0.69 -4.90
C GLY A 21 2.28 0.85 -3.80
N GLY A 22 2.20 0.06 -2.72
CA GLY A 22 3.22 0.07 -1.67
C GLY A 22 4.53 -0.63 -2.03
N HIS A 23 4.52 -1.52 -3.03
CA HIS A 23 5.68 -2.33 -3.43
C HIS A 23 6.15 -2.01 -4.85
N TYR A 24 5.21 -1.85 -5.76
CA TYR A 24 5.44 -1.57 -7.18
C TYR A 24 4.58 -0.38 -7.60
N PRO A 25 4.93 0.83 -7.14
CA PRO A 25 4.14 2.03 -7.42
C PRO A 25 4.14 2.34 -8.91
N LEU A 26 2.98 2.72 -9.40
CA LEU A 26 2.80 3.23 -10.76
C LEU A 26 2.67 4.76 -10.74
N GLU A 27 2.94 5.39 -11.88
CA GLU A 27 2.60 6.80 -12.07
C GLU A 27 1.09 7.00 -11.97
N PRO A 28 0.61 8.14 -11.42
CA PRO A 28 -0.82 8.42 -11.27
C PRO A 28 -1.64 8.24 -12.56
N GLU A 29 -1.08 8.61 -13.71
CA GLU A 29 -1.71 8.45 -15.02
C GLU A 29 -1.87 6.97 -15.42
N SER A 30 -0.93 6.12 -15.00
CA SER A 30 -1.02 4.67 -15.20
C SER A 30 -2.04 4.04 -14.26
N VAL A 31 -2.15 4.56 -13.04
CA VAL A 31 -3.19 4.16 -12.08
C VAL A 31 -4.57 4.52 -12.62
N ASP A 32 -4.78 5.74 -13.13
CA ASP A 32 -6.05 6.15 -13.76
C ASP A 32 -6.41 5.26 -14.95
N THR A 33 -5.43 4.94 -15.79
CA THR A 33 -5.62 4.00 -16.91
C THR A 33 -6.09 2.64 -16.40
N LEU A 34 -5.51 2.12 -15.30
CA LEU A 34 -5.91 0.85 -14.72
C LEU A 34 -7.35 0.88 -14.21
N PHE A 35 -7.75 1.95 -13.51
CA PHE A 35 -9.12 2.16 -13.06
C PHE A 35 -10.10 2.18 -14.24
N SER A 36 -9.77 2.91 -15.30
CA SER A 36 -10.61 2.99 -16.51
C SER A 36 -10.79 1.63 -17.15
N VAL A 37 -9.69 0.91 -17.37
CA VAL A 37 -9.73 -0.43 -18.00
C VAL A 37 -10.54 -1.41 -17.15
N CYS A 38 -10.37 -1.42 -15.84
CA CYS A 38 -11.12 -2.33 -14.97
C CYS A 38 -12.61 -1.99 -14.96
N SER A 39 -12.95 -0.71 -14.84
CA SER A 39 -14.35 -0.23 -14.88
C SER A 39 -15.05 -0.56 -16.19
N GLU A 40 -14.42 -0.28 -17.34
CA GLU A 40 -14.97 -0.54 -18.66
C GLU A 40 -15.20 -2.03 -18.96
N ASN A 41 -14.37 -2.89 -18.36
CA ASN A 41 -14.49 -4.35 -18.53
C ASN A 41 -15.30 -5.04 -17.40
N GLY A 42 -15.85 -4.29 -16.45
CA GLY A 42 -16.56 -4.86 -15.31
C GLY A 42 -15.67 -5.77 -14.45
N THR A 43 -14.37 -5.45 -14.36
CA THR A 43 -13.36 -6.29 -13.73
C THR A 43 -13.08 -5.80 -12.31
N PHE A 44 -12.97 -6.73 -11.38
CA PHE A 44 -12.60 -6.43 -10.00
C PHE A 44 -11.20 -5.81 -9.92
N LEU A 45 -11.10 -4.67 -9.23
CA LEU A 45 -9.84 -3.99 -8.95
C LEU A 45 -9.60 -3.94 -7.45
N ALA A 46 -8.56 -4.61 -6.98
CA ALA A 46 -8.07 -4.48 -5.61
C ALA A 46 -6.84 -3.57 -5.57
N VAL A 47 -6.79 -2.68 -4.59
CA VAL A 47 -5.76 -1.66 -4.51
C VAL A 47 -5.06 -1.69 -3.16
N HIS A 48 -3.75 -1.85 -3.17
CA HIS A 48 -2.87 -1.38 -2.12
C HIS A 48 -2.45 0.04 -2.49
N ALA A 49 -2.93 1.04 -1.74
CA ALA A 49 -2.74 2.44 -2.07
C ALA A 49 -1.27 2.85 -2.06
N GLY A 50 -0.93 3.76 -2.95
CA GLY A 50 0.39 4.31 -3.19
C GLY A 50 0.68 4.46 -4.69
N SER A 51 1.45 5.47 -5.03
CA SER A 51 1.93 5.77 -6.38
C SER A 51 3.40 6.18 -6.32
N THR A 52 3.97 6.53 -7.47
CA THR A 52 5.32 7.13 -7.52
C THR A 52 5.38 8.51 -6.84
N LYS A 53 4.25 9.19 -6.64
CA LYS A 53 4.17 10.50 -5.99
C LYS A 53 3.83 10.44 -4.51
N GLN A 54 2.95 9.50 -4.12
CA GLN A 54 2.53 9.33 -2.73
C GLN A 54 2.81 7.90 -2.28
N GLY A 55 3.40 7.74 -1.10
CA GLY A 55 3.70 6.42 -0.53
C GLY A 55 2.45 5.68 -0.04
N SER A 56 2.65 4.47 0.47
CA SER A 56 1.59 3.67 1.11
C SER A 56 1.29 4.22 2.51
N ASN A 57 0.53 5.30 2.57
CA ASN A 57 0.12 6.03 3.76
C ASN A 57 -1.21 6.75 3.49
N ILE A 58 -1.67 7.57 4.44
CA ILE A 58 -2.96 8.27 4.31
C ILE A 58 -3.02 9.21 3.10
N ARG A 59 -1.90 9.85 2.69
CA ARG A 59 -1.86 10.67 1.46
C ARG A 59 -1.99 9.83 0.20
N GLY A 60 -1.38 8.65 0.19
CA GLY A 60 -1.54 7.68 -0.91
C GLY A 60 -2.98 7.17 -1.01
N MET A 61 -3.66 6.96 0.11
CA MET A 61 -5.09 6.64 0.12
C MET A 61 -5.93 7.77 -0.49
N GLU A 62 -5.73 9.02 -0.07
CA GLU A 62 -6.41 10.19 -0.65
C GLU A 62 -6.18 10.32 -2.16
N GLU A 63 -4.94 10.16 -2.60
CA GLU A 63 -4.58 10.24 -4.02
C GLU A 63 -5.29 9.16 -4.84
N ILE A 64 -5.30 7.92 -4.38
CA ILE A 64 -5.98 6.81 -5.06
C ILE A 64 -7.49 7.05 -5.17
N ILE A 65 -8.13 7.52 -4.09
CA ILE A 65 -9.55 7.87 -4.09
C ILE A 65 -9.85 8.98 -5.09
N LYS A 66 -9.02 10.01 -5.13
CA LYS A 66 -9.13 11.10 -6.10
C LYS A 66 -8.96 10.61 -7.54
N ILE A 67 -7.99 9.73 -7.80
CA ILE A 67 -7.77 9.13 -9.12
C ILE A 67 -8.96 8.24 -9.51
N ALA A 68 -9.51 7.47 -8.57
CA ALA A 68 -10.68 6.62 -8.80
C ALA A 68 -11.89 7.42 -9.29
N ASN A 69 -12.07 8.65 -8.83
CA ASN A 69 -13.08 9.60 -9.30
C ASN A 69 -14.49 8.96 -9.39
N GLY A 70 -14.93 8.34 -8.29
CA GLY A 70 -16.24 7.68 -8.18
C GLY A 70 -16.32 6.27 -8.79
N ARG A 71 -15.24 5.73 -9.36
CA ARG A 71 -15.18 4.34 -9.81
C ARG A 71 -15.01 3.40 -8.61
N SER A 72 -15.81 2.35 -8.56
CA SER A 72 -15.76 1.37 -7.47
C SER A 72 -14.48 0.54 -7.51
N PHE A 73 -13.92 0.28 -6.32
CA PHE A 73 -12.76 -0.60 -6.16
C PHE A 73 -12.70 -1.16 -4.74
N HIS A 74 -11.87 -2.17 -4.52
CA HIS A 74 -11.57 -2.71 -3.21
C HIS A 74 -10.27 -2.11 -2.68
N LEU A 75 -10.37 -1.33 -1.60
CA LEU A 75 -9.23 -0.79 -0.88
C LEU A 75 -8.74 -1.82 0.16
N ALA A 76 -7.62 -2.44 -0.12
CA ALA A 76 -7.09 -3.50 0.71
C ALA A 76 -6.48 -2.97 2.01
N HIS A 77 -6.70 -3.72 3.12
CA HIS A 77 -6.01 -3.57 4.41
C HIS A 77 -5.81 -2.11 4.83
N ILE A 78 -6.92 -1.40 5.06
CA ILE A 78 -6.95 0.05 5.36
C ILE A 78 -5.98 0.45 6.49
N ASN A 79 -5.77 -0.42 7.47
CA ASN A 79 -4.81 -0.20 8.54
C ASN A 79 -3.34 -0.04 8.06
N ALA A 80 -3.03 -0.39 6.81
CA ALA A 80 -1.74 -0.10 6.22
C ALA A 80 -1.48 1.40 6.02
N TYR A 81 -2.52 2.22 5.98
CA TYR A 81 -2.43 3.66 5.68
C TYR A 81 -2.51 4.55 6.92
N CYS A 82 -2.85 3.97 8.10
CA CYS A 82 -3.07 4.68 9.35
C CYS A 82 -2.02 4.28 10.40
N ARG A 83 -0.73 4.50 10.10
CA ARG A 83 0.39 4.08 10.96
C ARG A 83 1.15 5.24 11.59
N GLY A 84 0.65 6.45 11.48
CA GLY A 84 1.34 7.63 11.99
C GLY A 84 2.51 8.07 11.12
N ALA A 85 2.51 7.73 9.81
CA ALA A 85 3.60 8.09 8.91
C ALA A 85 3.54 9.54 8.40
N VAL A 86 2.39 10.18 8.48
CA VAL A 86 2.12 11.54 7.95
C VAL A 86 1.54 12.45 9.03
N LEU A 87 0.57 11.93 9.79
CA LEU A 87 -0.11 12.58 10.92
C LEU A 87 -0.02 11.65 12.14
N SER A 88 -0.64 12.01 13.27
CA SER A 88 -0.80 11.04 14.35
C SER A 88 -1.70 9.87 13.89
N VAL A 89 -1.55 8.71 14.52
CA VAL A 89 -2.37 7.52 14.19
C VAL A 89 -3.85 7.84 14.29
N GLU A 90 -4.26 8.55 15.34
CA GLU A 90 -5.65 8.93 15.58
C GLU A 90 -6.18 9.88 14.49
N GLU A 91 -5.36 10.79 14.01
CA GLU A 91 -5.73 11.70 12.93
C GLU A 91 -5.83 10.97 11.59
N GLU A 92 -4.90 10.04 11.30
CA GLU A 92 -4.97 9.23 10.10
C GLU A 92 -6.20 8.32 10.08
N ILE A 93 -6.56 7.73 11.22
CA ILE A 93 -7.78 6.90 11.36
C ILE A 93 -9.02 7.76 11.09
N ARG A 94 -9.17 8.90 11.77
CA ARG A 94 -10.34 9.79 11.56
C ARG A 94 -10.46 10.23 10.10
N LYS A 95 -9.33 10.53 9.47
CA LYS A 95 -9.30 10.92 8.07
C LYS A 95 -9.70 9.78 7.14
N ALA A 96 -9.24 8.57 7.42
CA ALA A 96 -9.62 7.38 6.66
C ALA A 96 -11.12 7.07 6.79
N GLU A 97 -11.67 7.17 8.01
CA GLU A 97 -13.10 7.02 8.26
C GLU A 97 -13.91 8.06 7.46
N GLN A 98 -13.53 9.33 7.53
CA GLN A 98 -14.21 10.40 6.77
C GLN A 98 -14.19 10.12 5.27
N LEU A 99 -13.03 9.73 4.71
CA LEU A 99 -12.90 9.41 3.29
C LEU A 99 -13.81 8.25 2.87
N LEU A 100 -13.96 7.23 3.71
CA LEU A 100 -14.87 6.10 3.41
C LEU A 100 -16.35 6.48 3.55
N GLU A 101 -16.70 7.36 4.47
CA GLU A 101 -18.08 7.89 4.58
C GLU A 101 -18.45 8.73 3.35
N GLU A 102 -17.52 9.51 2.82
CA GLU A 102 -17.70 10.33 1.62
C GLU A 102 -17.72 9.51 0.32
N HIS A 103 -17.17 8.28 0.34
CA HIS A 103 -16.97 7.41 -0.82
C HIS A 103 -17.56 6.01 -0.63
N PRO A 104 -18.92 5.89 -0.55
CA PRO A 104 -19.58 4.59 -0.30
C PRO A 104 -19.40 3.57 -1.43
N GLU A 105 -18.89 3.98 -2.59
CA GLU A 105 -18.53 3.09 -3.69
C GLU A 105 -17.26 2.27 -3.42
N ILE A 106 -16.50 2.59 -2.36
CA ILE A 106 -15.28 1.89 -1.99
C ILE A 106 -15.60 0.75 -1.03
N LEU A 107 -15.27 -0.47 -1.44
CA LEU A 107 -15.25 -1.60 -0.52
C LEU A 107 -13.87 -1.67 0.15
N CYS A 108 -13.81 -1.76 1.46
CA CYS A 108 -12.54 -1.88 2.17
C CYS A 108 -12.54 -3.04 3.17
N GLU A 109 -11.37 -3.47 3.55
CA GLU A 109 -11.14 -4.44 4.62
C GLU A 109 -9.92 -4.04 5.46
N SER A 110 -9.82 -4.63 6.65
CA SER A 110 -8.67 -4.53 7.52
C SER A 110 -8.25 -5.93 7.96
N TYR A 111 -6.98 -6.15 8.22
CA TYR A 111 -6.55 -7.38 8.86
C TYR A 111 -6.48 -7.22 10.39
N LEU A 112 -6.73 -8.32 11.09
CA LEU A 112 -6.78 -8.34 12.55
C LEU A 112 -5.39 -8.46 13.22
N SER A 113 -4.36 -8.79 12.43
CA SER A 113 -3.03 -8.96 12.98
C SER A 113 -2.41 -7.59 13.36
N PRO A 114 -1.90 -7.42 14.59
CA PRO A 114 -1.15 -6.23 14.97
C PRO A 114 0.25 -6.20 14.36
N ILE A 115 0.70 -7.31 13.79
CA ILE A 115 2.04 -7.48 13.24
C ILE A 115 2.00 -7.43 11.72
N ASN A 116 2.92 -6.68 11.14
CA ASN A 116 3.05 -6.52 9.71
C ASN A 116 4.37 -7.11 9.22
N GLY A 117 4.27 -8.02 8.26
CA GLY A 117 5.44 -8.62 7.61
C GLY A 117 5.78 -7.91 6.30
N CYS A 118 7.01 -7.46 6.16
CA CYS A 118 7.51 -6.86 4.92
C CYS A 118 8.98 -7.18 4.68
N SER A 119 9.44 -6.98 3.43
CA SER A 119 10.82 -7.28 3.06
C SER A 119 11.81 -6.36 3.76
N GLY A 120 12.81 -6.94 4.41
CA GLY A 120 13.98 -6.23 4.96
C GLY A 120 15.11 -6.03 3.95
N LYS A 121 14.93 -6.43 2.68
CA LYS A 121 15.95 -6.25 1.65
C LYS A 121 16.24 -4.78 1.43
N CYS A 122 17.53 -4.42 1.43
CA CYS A 122 18.01 -3.08 1.15
C CYS A 122 18.81 -3.03 -0.14
N ILE A 123 18.66 -1.95 -0.89
CA ILE A 123 19.46 -1.62 -2.08
C ILE A 123 20.08 -0.25 -1.82
N ASP A 124 21.37 -0.11 -2.00
CA ASP A 124 22.11 1.15 -1.78
C ASP A 124 21.84 1.79 -0.40
N GLY A 125 21.71 0.95 0.62
CA GLY A 125 21.50 1.41 2.00
C GLY A 125 20.04 1.82 2.32
N VAL A 126 19.09 1.58 1.41
CA VAL A 126 17.67 1.91 1.59
C VAL A 126 16.82 0.65 1.47
N PRO A 127 15.83 0.42 2.36
CA PRO A 127 14.88 -0.68 2.19
C PRO A 127 14.14 -0.58 0.85
N GLU A 128 14.16 -1.65 0.07
CA GLU A 128 13.49 -1.74 -1.24
C GLU A 128 11.97 -1.56 -1.09
N SER A 129 11.39 -2.16 -0.06
CA SER A 129 9.95 -2.07 0.22
C SER A 129 9.55 -0.69 0.75
N GLY A 130 8.61 -0.02 0.06
CA GLY A 130 7.98 1.21 0.53
C GLY A 130 7.22 1.03 1.85
N VAL A 131 6.65 -0.16 2.08
CA VAL A 131 5.98 -0.50 3.34
C VAL A 131 6.98 -0.51 4.49
N THR A 132 8.14 -1.11 4.32
CA THR A 132 9.22 -1.13 5.34
C THR A 132 9.66 0.29 5.67
N ARG A 133 9.88 1.13 4.65
CA ARG A 133 10.25 2.55 4.87
C ARG A 133 9.20 3.30 5.68
N ASN A 134 7.92 3.18 5.30
CA ASN A 134 6.82 3.85 6.01
C ASN A 134 6.68 3.34 7.46
N CYS A 135 6.82 2.05 7.69
CA CYS A 135 6.80 1.49 9.05
C CYS A 135 7.96 2.03 9.91
N LEU A 136 9.16 2.18 9.35
CA LEU A 136 10.29 2.79 10.06
C LEU A 136 9.99 4.24 10.43
N ILE A 137 9.50 5.04 9.47
CA ILE A 137 9.12 6.44 9.69
C ILE A 137 8.06 6.53 10.80
N ALA A 138 7.01 5.73 10.73
CA ALA A 138 5.94 5.72 11.74
C ALA A 138 6.43 5.39 13.15
N LYS A 139 7.52 4.64 13.27
CA LYS A 139 8.16 4.29 14.55
C LYS A 139 9.32 5.25 14.94
N GLY A 140 9.54 6.32 14.17
CA GLY A 140 10.56 7.33 14.46
C GLY A 140 11.97 6.98 13.98
N TYR A 141 12.13 5.96 13.14
CA TYR A 141 13.43 5.57 12.57
C TYR A 141 13.63 6.14 11.17
N ALA A 142 14.90 6.36 10.82
CA ALA A 142 15.23 6.72 9.44
C ALA A 142 14.87 5.57 8.48
N PRO A 143 14.35 5.85 7.27
CA PRO A 143 14.02 4.83 6.26
C PRO A 143 15.27 4.34 5.51
N THR A 144 16.28 3.93 6.28
CA THR A 144 17.59 3.47 5.81
C THR A 144 17.96 2.13 6.45
N ILE A 145 19.02 1.50 5.97
CA ILE A 145 19.55 0.27 6.57
C ILE A 145 19.98 0.48 8.02
N ASP A 146 20.51 1.65 8.36
CA ASP A 146 20.93 1.95 9.74
C ASP A 146 19.71 2.16 10.64
N GLY A 147 18.67 2.84 10.16
CA GLY A 147 17.41 2.94 10.90
C GLY A 147 16.72 1.59 11.08
N LEU A 148 16.79 0.70 10.08
CA LEU A 148 16.27 -0.67 10.22
C LEU A 148 17.07 -1.47 11.26
N ARG A 149 18.39 -1.35 11.29
CA ARG A 149 19.24 -1.98 12.31
C ARG A 149 18.92 -1.47 13.71
N ALA A 150 18.81 -0.16 13.88
CA ALA A 150 18.43 0.44 15.15
C ALA A 150 17.06 -0.08 15.62
N ALA A 151 16.07 -0.12 14.75
CA ALA A 151 14.74 -0.66 15.06
C ALA A 151 14.77 -2.13 15.50
N ILE A 152 15.66 -2.95 14.91
CA ILE A 152 15.84 -4.35 15.30
C ILE A 152 16.56 -4.44 16.68
N GLU A 153 17.62 -3.68 16.89
CA GLU A 153 18.37 -3.66 18.14
C GLU A 153 17.53 -3.19 19.32
N GLU A 154 16.64 -2.24 19.10
CA GLU A 154 15.70 -1.70 20.10
C GLU A 154 14.41 -2.53 20.25
N GLY A 155 14.25 -3.62 19.50
CA GLY A 155 13.09 -4.50 19.57
C GLY A 155 11.81 -3.95 18.92
N ALA A 156 11.91 -2.83 18.19
CA ALA A 156 10.79 -2.24 17.45
C ALA A 156 10.51 -2.99 16.11
N ALA A 157 11.47 -3.76 15.63
CA ALA A 157 11.34 -4.66 14.49
C ALA A 157 11.99 -6.02 14.82
N HIS A 158 11.43 -7.08 14.26
CA HIS A 158 11.94 -8.43 14.44
C HIS A 158 12.23 -9.08 13.09
N VAL A 159 13.35 -9.79 13.00
CA VAL A 159 13.68 -10.60 11.83
C VAL A 159 13.14 -12.01 12.04
N HIS A 160 12.28 -12.45 11.15
CA HIS A 160 11.89 -13.85 11.06
C HIS A 160 12.87 -14.60 10.17
N GLU A 161 13.34 -15.73 10.65
CA GLU A 161 14.08 -16.69 9.82
C GLU A 161 13.13 -17.33 8.82
N ARG A 162 12.99 -16.68 7.68
CA ARG A 162 12.38 -17.24 6.48
C ARG A 162 13.42 -17.20 5.37
N ALA A 163 13.26 -18.07 4.39
CA ALA A 163 14.18 -18.14 3.24
C ALA A 163 14.30 -16.82 2.45
N ASP A 164 13.34 -15.90 2.62
CA ASP A 164 13.25 -14.63 1.93
C ASP A 164 13.66 -13.40 2.77
N GLY A 165 14.13 -13.62 4.02
CA GLY A 165 14.59 -12.53 4.87
C GLY A 165 13.50 -11.50 5.24
N VAL A 166 12.31 -11.94 5.55
CA VAL A 166 11.18 -11.06 5.92
C VAL A 166 11.43 -10.41 7.28
N VAL A 167 11.27 -9.09 7.35
CA VAL A 167 11.27 -8.32 8.58
C VAL A 167 9.84 -8.11 9.05
N VAL A 168 9.57 -8.43 10.30
CA VAL A 168 8.28 -8.15 10.94
C VAL A 168 8.41 -6.87 11.74
N LEU A 169 7.62 -5.87 11.40
CA LEU A 169 7.54 -4.61 12.13
C LEU A 169 6.32 -4.64 13.05
N THR A 170 6.54 -4.52 14.34
CA THR A 170 5.47 -4.53 15.36
C THR A 170 4.98 -3.14 15.70
#